data_0f7aa1c31496848f8eaa6efc422e92fd
#
_entry.id   0f7aa1c31496848f8eaa6efc422e92fd
#
_cell.length_a   1.000
_cell.length_b   1.000
_cell.length_c   1.000
_cell.angle_alpha   90.00
_cell.angle_beta   90.00
_cell.angle_gamma   90.00
#
_symmetry.space_group_name_H-M   'P 1'
#
loop_
_entity.id
_entity.type
_entity.pdbx_description
1 polymer ?
#
loop_
_entity_poly.entity_id
_entity_poly.type
_entity_poly.pdbx_seq_one_letter_code
_entity_poly.pdbx_strand_id
1 'polypeptide(L)'
;MTVQEVVDTESSAEFLKEATKLATSRELENIAQRLEMKRGMFAELLAPERLASLTEDEFVLLLDHVFSIRRKARRLLRLISVESFRQRTQELLYGEEDVGDRFERFVTLFEGSLDERRTINLASELLHFHDPDKHWLWTNWIWDPETGSGALPMVVQEGIVIEGKSSAERYRNVGAALRLVNEVGHAQNISGNTMGMLGTNLLLACVHAVYMYTVFRLKLSDEFNRILPELPELVERVLGVRGLEVVASG
;
A
#
# COMPACT_ATOMS: atom_id res chain seq x y z
N MET A 1 -13.47 -11.68 21.77
CA MET A 1 -13.65 -11.73 20.31
C MET A 1 -12.62 -12.69 19.77
N THR A 2 -13.05 -13.71 19.07
CA THR A 2 -12.14 -14.60 18.33
C THR A 2 -11.66 -13.87 17.07
N VAL A 3 -10.48 -14.22 16.55
CA VAL A 3 -9.89 -13.59 15.32
C VAL A 3 -10.89 -13.68 14.13
N GLN A 4 -11.71 -14.72 14.09
CA GLN A 4 -12.76 -14.91 13.07
C GLN A 4 -13.95 -13.94 13.18
N GLU A 5 -14.17 -13.33 14.36
CA GLU A 5 -15.22 -12.31 14.54
C GLU A 5 -14.81 -10.92 14.10
N VAL A 6 -13.57 -10.72 13.68
CA VAL A 6 -12.98 -9.41 13.34
C VAL A 6 -13.00 -9.15 11.84
N VAL A 7 -12.88 -10.20 11.03
CA VAL A 7 -12.83 -10.10 9.57
C VAL A 7 -14.14 -10.54 8.95
N ASP A 8 -14.68 -9.70 8.07
CA ASP A 8 -15.83 -10.06 7.25
C ASP A 8 -15.37 -10.98 6.10
N THR A 9 -15.38 -12.28 6.39
CA THR A 9 -14.90 -13.30 5.46
C THR A 9 -15.85 -13.51 4.29
N GLU A 10 -17.15 -13.26 4.47
CA GLU A 10 -18.16 -13.38 3.41
C GLU A 10 -17.96 -12.24 2.38
N SER A 11 -17.90 -11.01 2.84
CA SER A 11 -17.58 -9.86 1.98
C SER A 11 -16.23 -10.01 1.28
N SER A 12 -15.18 -10.44 2.01
CA SER A 12 -13.86 -10.68 1.43
C SER A 12 -13.90 -11.71 0.30
N ALA A 13 -14.61 -12.82 0.49
CA ALA A 13 -14.77 -13.88 -0.52
C ALA A 13 -15.58 -13.40 -1.74
N GLU A 14 -16.62 -12.60 -1.53
CA GLU A 14 -17.39 -12.00 -2.63
C GLU A 14 -16.55 -11.02 -3.46
N PHE A 15 -15.79 -10.14 -2.84
CA PHE A 15 -14.88 -9.23 -3.55
C PHE A 15 -13.85 -10.00 -4.36
N LEU A 16 -13.24 -11.05 -3.80
CA LEU A 16 -12.30 -11.89 -4.53
C LEU A 16 -12.97 -12.60 -5.72
N LYS A 17 -14.17 -13.12 -5.54
CA LYS A 17 -14.95 -13.73 -6.63
C LYS A 17 -15.27 -12.72 -7.74
N GLU A 18 -15.62 -11.50 -7.41
CA GLU A 18 -15.83 -10.45 -8.42
C GLU A 18 -14.50 -10.06 -9.11
N ALA A 19 -13.40 -9.96 -8.36
CA ALA A 19 -12.09 -9.69 -8.94
C ALA A 19 -11.67 -10.77 -9.95
N THR A 20 -11.92 -12.06 -9.65
CA THR A 20 -11.59 -13.19 -10.55
C THR A 20 -12.48 -13.26 -11.80
N LYS A 21 -13.59 -12.54 -11.85
CA LYS A 21 -14.38 -12.34 -13.09
C LYS A 21 -13.79 -11.24 -13.99
N LEU A 22 -13.04 -10.32 -13.40
CA LEU A 22 -12.49 -9.13 -14.06
C LEU A 22 -10.99 -9.24 -14.34
N ALA A 23 -10.30 -10.23 -13.76
CA ALA A 23 -8.89 -10.53 -13.96
C ALA A 23 -8.67 -12.04 -13.98
N THR A 24 -7.77 -12.50 -14.85
CA THR A 24 -7.36 -13.90 -14.89
C THR A 24 -6.38 -14.22 -13.76
N SER A 25 -6.30 -15.50 -13.35
CA SER A 25 -5.31 -15.96 -12.36
C SER A 25 -3.88 -15.59 -12.78
N ARG A 26 -3.56 -15.71 -14.07
CA ARG A 26 -2.24 -15.35 -14.62
C ARG A 26 -1.91 -13.86 -14.47
N GLU A 27 -2.89 -12.98 -14.65
CA GLU A 27 -2.70 -11.53 -14.45
C GLU A 27 -2.43 -11.23 -12.98
N LEU A 28 -3.19 -11.84 -12.06
CA LEU A 28 -2.97 -11.67 -10.63
C LEU A 28 -1.61 -12.24 -10.17
N GLU A 29 -1.19 -13.38 -10.71
CA GLU A 29 0.16 -13.94 -10.48
C GLU A 29 1.27 -13.01 -10.99
N ASN A 30 1.11 -12.41 -12.16
CA ASN A 30 2.06 -11.43 -12.69
C ASN A 30 2.14 -10.19 -11.80
N ILE A 31 1.01 -9.70 -11.29
CA ILE A 31 1.00 -8.57 -10.34
C ILE A 31 1.71 -8.96 -9.05
N ALA A 32 1.48 -10.16 -8.55
CA ALA A 32 2.14 -10.69 -7.36
C ALA A 32 3.67 -10.73 -7.54
N GLN A 33 4.16 -11.22 -8.67
CA GLN A 33 5.60 -11.22 -8.98
C GLN A 33 6.19 -9.81 -9.04
N ARG A 34 5.48 -8.86 -9.66
CA ARG A 34 5.90 -7.44 -9.69
C ARG A 34 5.92 -6.82 -8.29
N LEU A 35 5.01 -7.23 -7.42
CA LEU A 35 4.97 -6.76 -6.04
C LEU A 35 6.20 -7.24 -5.26
N GLU A 36 6.61 -8.49 -5.46
CA GLU A 36 7.87 -9.02 -4.93
C GLU A 36 9.11 -8.30 -5.50
N MET A 37 9.10 -7.98 -6.79
CA MET A 37 10.18 -7.18 -7.38
C MET A 37 10.28 -5.79 -6.75
N LYS A 38 9.12 -5.11 -6.53
CA LYS A 38 9.08 -3.83 -5.82
C LYS A 38 9.67 -3.96 -4.42
N ARG A 39 9.25 -4.99 -3.66
CA ARG A 39 9.82 -5.29 -2.34
C ARG A 39 11.32 -5.46 -2.39
N GLY A 40 11.83 -6.29 -3.33
CA GLY A 40 13.26 -6.51 -3.50
C GLY A 40 14.04 -5.22 -3.76
N MET A 41 13.53 -4.38 -4.67
CA MET A 41 14.13 -3.08 -4.99
C MET A 41 14.15 -2.15 -3.77
N PHE A 42 13.05 -2.05 -3.02
CA PHE A 42 13.00 -1.21 -1.82
C PHE A 42 13.92 -1.73 -0.73
N ALA A 43 13.92 -3.04 -0.47
CA ALA A 43 14.80 -3.65 0.54
C ALA A 43 16.28 -3.44 0.21
N GLU A 44 16.68 -3.57 -1.06
CA GLU A 44 18.05 -3.34 -1.51
C GLU A 44 18.46 -1.86 -1.38
N LEU A 45 17.70 -0.95 -1.97
CA LEU A 45 18.04 0.47 -2.02
C LEU A 45 17.95 1.15 -0.65
N LEU A 46 17.06 0.68 0.21
CA LEU A 46 16.85 1.22 1.55
C LEU A 46 17.67 0.51 2.63
N ALA A 47 18.50 -0.50 2.30
CA ALA A 47 19.43 -1.10 3.24
C ALA A 47 20.36 -0.03 3.86
N PRO A 48 20.77 -0.13 5.14
CA PRO A 48 21.47 0.94 5.87
C PRO A 48 22.69 1.50 5.13
N GLU A 49 23.54 0.62 4.60
CA GLU A 49 24.76 0.98 3.89
C GLU A 49 24.47 1.63 2.54
N ARG A 50 23.39 1.19 1.91
CA ARG A 50 22.96 1.67 0.59
C ARG A 50 22.24 3.00 0.69
N LEU A 51 21.32 3.14 1.65
CA LEU A 51 20.58 4.37 1.92
C LEU A 51 21.51 5.55 2.18
N ALA A 52 22.62 5.35 2.91
CA ALA A 52 23.60 6.39 3.20
C ALA A 52 24.23 7.01 1.94
N SER A 53 24.29 6.26 0.83
CA SER A 53 24.89 6.70 -0.44
C SER A 53 23.89 6.87 -1.58
N LEU A 54 22.59 6.75 -1.33
CA LEU A 54 21.55 6.78 -2.35
C LEU A 54 21.56 8.10 -3.13
N THR A 55 21.62 8.01 -4.43
CA THR A 55 21.63 9.18 -5.34
C THR A 55 20.23 9.75 -5.56
N GLU A 56 20.14 10.95 -6.15
CA GLU A 56 18.85 11.55 -6.51
C GLU A 56 18.06 10.67 -7.47
N ASP A 57 18.72 10.11 -8.49
CA ASP A 57 18.05 9.26 -9.48
C ASP A 57 17.52 7.97 -8.87
N GLU A 58 18.20 7.38 -7.90
CA GLU A 58 17.72 6.22 -7.17
C GLU A 58 16.55 6.54 -6.25
N PHE A 59 16.54 7.71 -5.60
CA PHE A 59 15.35 8.17 -4.89
C PHE A 59 14.18 8.41 -5.85
N VAL A 60 14.41 9.00 -7.01
CA VAL A 60 13.37 9.15 -8.04
C VAL A 60 12.82 7.79 -8.44
N LEU A 61 13.69 6.79 -8.63
CA LEU A 61 13.28 5.41 -8.95
C LEU A 61 12.35 4.85 -7.86
N LEU A 62 12.71 4.96 -6.57
CA LEU A 62 11.84 4.54 -5.47
C LEU A 62 10.50 5.29 -5.49
N LEU A 63 10.54 6.62 -5.61
CA LEU A 63 9.37 7.48 -5.56
C LEU A 63 8.43 7.29 -6.75
N ASP A 64 8.93 6.88 -7.92
CA ASP A 64 8.13 6.57 -9.10
C ASP A 64 7.25 5.32 -8.88
N HIS A 65 7.62 4.47 -7.93
CA HIS A 65 6.84 3.31 -7.49
C HIS A 65 5.92 3.59 -6.28
N VAL A 66 5.90 4.83 -5.77
CA VAL A 66 4.92 5.30 -4.78
C VAL A 66 3.78 5.99 -5.51
N PHE A 67 2.62 5.32 -5.62
CA PHE A 67 1.50 5.77 -6.46
C PHE A 67 1.12 7.23 -6.28
N SER A 68 1.03 7.71 -5.04
CA SER A 68 0.63 9.08 -4.70
C SER A 68 1.70 10.13 -4.99
N ILE A 69 2.97 9.74 -5.12
CA ILE A 69 4.15 10.61 -5.23
C ILE A 69 4.74 10.61 -6.65
N ARG A 70 4.64 9.53 -7.42
CA ARG A 70 5.34 9.29 -8.69
C ARG A 70 5.42 10.51 -9.63
N ARG A 71 4.31 11.23 -9.80
CA ARG A 71 4.26 12.42 -10.66
C ARG A 71 4.95 13.66 -10.07
N LYS A 72 5.34 13.60 -8.80
CA LYS A 72 5.92 14.71 -8.04
C LYS A 72 7.33 14.39 -7.52
N ALA A 73 7.86 13.21 -7.79
CA ALA A 73 9.14 12.71 -7.26
C ALA A 73 10.26 13.75 -7.42
N ARG A 74 10.59 14.16 -8.66
CA ARG A 74 11.62 15.16 -8.92
C ARG A 74 11.33 16.54 -8.30
N ARG A 75 10.05 16.94 -8.22
CA ARG A 75 9.67 18.20 -7.56
C ARG A 75 9.89 18.11 -6.06
N LEU A 76 9.55 16.99 -5.44
CA LEU A 76 9.75 16.76 -4.02
C LEU A 76 11.24 16.87 -3.65
N LEU A 77 12.12 16.22 -4.41
CA LEU A 77 13.57 16.25 -4.15
C LEU A 77 14.21 17.63 -4.40
N ARG A 78 13.57 18.50 -5.20
CA ARG A 78 13.97 19.91 -5.29
C ARG A 78 13.52 20.76 -4.11
N LEU A 79 12.40 20.41 -3.47
CA LEU A 79 11.91 21.13 -2.27
C LEU A 79 12.63 20.69 -1.01
N ILE A 80 12.98 19.41 -0.96
CA ILE A 80 13.68 18.79 0.16
C ILE A 80 14.97 18.21 -0.41
N SER A 81 16.13 18.71 -0.01
CA SER A 81 17.40 18.19 -0.53
C SER A 81 17.49 16.68 -0.39
N VAL A 82 18.21 16.03 -1.29
CA VAL A 82 18.48 14.57 -1.24
C VAL A 82 19.04 14.17 0.13
N GLU A 83 19.93 14.98 0.69
CA GLU A 83 20.51 14.73 2.02
C GLU A 83 19.44 14.75 3.12
N SER A 84 18.57 15.78 3.15
CA SER A 84 17.46 15.82 4.11
C SER A 84 16.50 14.65 3.93
N PHE A 85 16.20 14.25 2.69
CA PHE A 85 15.32 13.12 2.43
C PHE A 85 15.96 11.81 2.92
N ARG A 86 17.26 11.61 2.67
CA ARG A 86 18.05 10.47 3.15
C ARG A 86 18.01 10.37 4.68
N GLN A 87 18.31 11.46 5.38
CA GLN A 87 18.28 11.50 6.85
C GLN A 87 16.90 11.15 7.40
N ARG A 88 15.84 11.77 6.87
CA ARG A 88 14.45 11.50 7.31
C ARG A 88 14.05 10.05 7.06
N THR A 89 14.45 9.47 5.92
CA THR A 89 14.20 8.08 5.60
C THR A 89 14.97 7.15 6.56
N GLN A 90 16.19 7.48 6.88
CA GLN A 90 17.00 6.71 7.84
C GLN A 90 16.38 6.74 9.25
N GLU A 91 15.92 7.89 9.71
CA GLU A 91 15.22 8.02 11.00
C GLU A 91 13.90 7.21 11.00
N LEU A 92 13.14 7.24 9.91
CA LEU A 92 11.92 6.46 9.76
C LEU A 92 12.16 4.95 9.84
N LEU A 93 13.16 4.46 9.11
CA LEU A 93 13.42 3.02 8.99
C LEU A 93 14.18 2.45 10.19
N TYR A 94 15.14 3.19 10.73
CA TYR A 94 16.17 2.68 11.64
C TYR A 94 16.25 3.42 12.97
N GLY A 95 15.38 4.40 13.24
CA GLY A 95 15.34 5.10 14.53
C GLY A 95 15.02 4.12 15.68
N GLU A 96 15.48 4.46 16.89
CA GLU A 96 15.35 3.61 18.09
C GLU A 96 13.93 3.66 18.71
N GLU A 97 13.15 4.69 18.37
CA GLU A 97 11.81 4.87 18.91
C GLU A 97 10.80 3.88 18.32
N ASP A 98 9.61 3.81 18.93
CA ASP A 98 8.49 3.04 18.40
C ASP A 98 8.16 3.47 16.96
N VAL A 99 7.81 2.51 16.11
CA VAL A 99 7.57 2.77 14.69
C VAL A 99 6.45 3.78 14.44
N GLY A 100 5.42 3.81 15.29
CA GLY A 100 4.33 4.79 15.16
C GLY A 100 4.84 6.21 15.42
N ASP A 101 5.72 6.39 16.40
CA ASP A 101 6.27 7.71 16.75
C ASP A 101 7.25 8.19 15.67
N ARG A 102 8.05 7.28 15.10
CA ARG A 102 8.90 7.57 13.92
C ARG A 102 8.05 7.93 12.69
N PHE A 103 6.93 7.23 12.50
CA PHE A 103 5.98 7.49 11.43
C PHE A 103 5.38 8.91 11.55
N GLU A 104 4.88 9.27 12.73
CA GLU A 104 4.33 10.60 12.99
C GLU A 104 5.35 11.71 12.81
N ARG A 105 6.57 11.51 13.30
CA ARG A 105 7.68 12.44 13.09
C ARG A 105 7.98 12.64 11.61
N PHE A 106 8.03 11.56 10.83
CA PHE A 106 8.23 11.65 9.38
C PHE A 106 7.10 12.45 8.72
N VAL A 107 5.84 12.20 9.08
CA VAL A 107 4.69 12.96 8.56
C VAL A 107 4.83 14.43 8.86
N THR A 108 5.12 14.80 10.11
CA THR A 108 5.28 16.21 10.55
C THR A 108 6.46 16.90 9.84
N LEU A 109 7.57 16.21 9.60
CA LEU A 109 8.74 16.78 8.91
C LEU A 109 8.48 17.16 7.45
N PHE A 110 7.39 16.68 6.83
CA PHE A 110 7.00 17.02 5.47
C PHE A 110 5.90 18.07 5.38
N GLU A 111 5.41 18.59 6.51
CA GLU A 111 4.44 19.69 6.52
C GLU A 111 4.92 20.86 5.68
N GLY A 112 4.02 21.40 4.86
CA GLY A 112 4.34 22.48 3.90
C GLY A 112 5.04 22.04 2.60
N SER A 113 5.62 20.84 2.53
CA SER A 113 6.26 20.29 1.31
C SER A 113 5.35 19.30 0.57
N LEU A 114 4.64 18.48 1.32
CA LEU A 114 3.60 17.56 0.87
C LEU A 114 2.35 17.74 1.73
N ASP A 115 1.19 17.38 1.19
CA ASP A 115 -0.01 17.21 2.02
C ASP A 115 0.11 15.93 2.87
N GLU A 116 -0.57 15.92 4.01
CA GLU A 116 -0.53 14.85 4.99
C GLU A 116 -0.84 13.48 4.37
N ARG A 117 -1.87 13.39 3.51
CA ARG A 117 -2.27 12.14 2.84
C ARG A 117 -1.12 11.52 2.03
N ARG A 118 -0.39 12.35 1.27
CA ARG A 118 0.75 11.86 0.48
C ARG A 118 1.93 11.49 1.35
N THR A 119 2.14 12.22 2.43
CA THR A 119 3.23 11.91 3.36
C THR A 119 2.98 10.60 4.11
N ILE A 120 1.75 10.35 4.54
CA ILE A 120 1.32 9.07 5.11
C ILE A 120 1.59 7.93 4.14
N ASN A 121 1.14 8.06 2.88
CA ASN A 121 1.39 7.03 1.87
C ASN A 121 2.88 6.79 1.66
N LEU A 122 3.69 7.86 1.59
CA LEU A 122 5.13 7.76 1.40
C LEU A 122 5.81 7.03 2.57
N ALA A 123 5.56 7.48 3.80
CA ALA A 123 6.11 6.86 5.01
C ALA A 123 5.78 5.37 5.08
N SER A 124 4.51 5.05 4.83
CA SER A 124 4.02 3.69 4.89
C SER A 124 4.62 2.79 3.81
N GLU A 125 4.75 3.28 2.56
CA GLU A 125 5.37 2.49 1.48
C GLU A 125 6.87 2.28 1.70
N LEU A 126 7.60 3.27 2.22
CA LEU A 126 9.01 3.12 2.57
C LEU A 126 9.21 2.05 3.65
N LEU A 127 8.43 2.09 4.73
CA LEU A 127 8.48 1.10 5.81
C LEU A 127 8.10 -0.29 5.30
N HIS A 128 6.94 -0.41 4.66
CA HIS A 128 6.36 -1.69 4.28
C HIS A 128 7.21 -2.42 3.24
N PHE A 129 7.59 -1.75 2.15
CA PHE A 129 8.36 -2.41 1.09
C PHE A 129 9.84 -2.63 1.47
N HIS A 130 10.34 -1.92 2.50
CA HIS A 130 11.63 -2.25 3.08
C HIS A 130 11.56 -3.57 3.90
N ASP A 131 10.56 -3.73 4.75
CA ASP A 131 10.37 -4.95 5.57
C ASP A 131 8.87 -5.21 5.83
N PRO A 132 8.17 -5.94 4.93
CA PRO A 132 6.74 -6.19 5.03
C PRO A 132 6.37 -7.10 6.21
N ASP A 133 7.32 -7.86 6.77
CA ASP A 133 7.06 -8.72 7.91
C ASP A 133 6.96 -7.93 9.23
N LYS A 134 7.57 -6.73 9.28
CA LYS A 134 7.56 -5.85 10.45
C LYS A 134 6.62 -4.66 10.31
N HIS A 135 6.36 -4.19 9.09
CA HIS A 135 5.66 -2.93 8.83
C HIS A 135 4.45 -3.11 7.94
N TRP A 136 3.35 -2.47 8.31
CA TRP A 136 2.09 -2.53 7.58
C TRP A 136 2.05 -1.51 6.45
N LEU A 137 1.28 -1.82 5.40
CA LEU A 137 0.96 -0.84 4.37
C LEU A 137 -0.31 -0.08 4.77
N TRP A 138 -0.17 1.21 5.07
CA TRP A 138 -1.30 2.11 5.25
C TRP A 138 -1.25 3.23 4.21
N THR A 139 -2.11 3.13 3.21
CA THR A 139 -2.32 4.13 2.16
C THR A 139 -3.79 4.52 2.10
N ASN A 140 -4.09 5.65 1.46
CA ASN A 140 -5.47 6.15 1.41
C ASN A 140 -6.45 5.22 0.69
N TRP A 141 -5.98 4.37 -0.22
CA TRP A 141 -6.85 3.38 -0.84
C TRP A 141 -7.12 2.17 0.07
N ILE A 142 -6.28 1.94 1.09
CA ILE A 142 -6.53 0.95 2.15
C ILE A 142 -7.51 1.54 3.18
N TRP A 143 -7.20 2.72 3.71
CA TRP A 143 -8.09 3.47 4.58
C TRP A 143 -7.77 4.96 4.56
N ASP A 144 -8.78 5.77 4.26
CA ASP A 144 -8.70 7.23 4.25
C ASP A 144 -9.42 7.80 5.46
N PRO A 145 -8.69 8.37 6.43
CA PRO A 145 -9.28 8.90 7.67
C PRO A 145 -10.20 10.10 7.45
N GLU A 146 -10.05 10.85 6.34
CA GLU A 146 -10.92 12.00 6.06
C GLU A 146 -12.32 11.59 5.63
N THR A 147 -12.43 10.48 4.90
CA THR A 147 -13.70 10.00 4.33
C THR A 147 -14.22 8.73 5.00
N GLY A 148 -13.41 8.08 5.84
CA GLY A 148 -13.70 6.77 6.42
C GLY A 148 -13.76 5.63 5.39
N SER A 149 -13.37 5.90 4.13
CA SER A 149 -13.45 4.93 3.02
C SER A 149 -12.13 4.22 2.74
N GLY A 150 -12.19 3.17 1.95
CA GLY A 150 -11.03 2.38 1.53
C GLY A 150 -11.35 0.89 1.47
N ALA A 151 -10.36 0.06 1.15
CA ALA A 151 -10.56 -1.39 1.07
C ALA A 151 -10.72 -2.05 2.45
N LEU A 152 -9.99 -1.56 3.47
CA LEU A 152 -9.99 -2.16 4.81
C LEU A 152 -11.37 -2.18 5.47
N PRO A 153 -12.15 -1.06 5.49
CA PRO A 153 -13.51 -1.07 6.04
C PRO A 153 -14.47 -2.05 5.36
N MET A 154 -14.15 -2.52 4.15
CA MET A 154 -15.01 -3.46 3.41
C MET A 154 -14.75 -4.93 3.76
N VAL A 155 -13.66 -5.21 4.47
CA VAL A 155 -13.24 -6.57 4.81
C VAL A 155 -13.10 -6.80 6.31
N VAL A 156 -13.34 -5.77 7.13
CA VAL A 156 -13.38 -5.89 8.59
C VAL A 156 -14.80 -5.69 9.12
N GLN A 157 -15.10 -6.31 10.23
CA GLN A 157 -16.40 -6.18 10.90
C GLN A 157 -16.60 -4.78 11.48
N GLU A 158 -17.86 -4.37 11.59
CA GLU A 158 -18.22 -3.13 12.29
C GLU A 158 -17.70 -3.12 13.73
N GLY A 159 -17.16 -1.98 14.17
CA GLY A 159 -16.61 -1.81 15.52
C GLY A 159 -15.12 -2.07 15.65
N ILE A 160 -14.42 -2.45 14.58
CA ILE A 160 -12.95 -2.50 14.57
C ILE A 160 -12.41 -1.07 14.59
N VAL A 161 -11.58 -0.77 15.60
CA VAL A 161 -10.97 0.55 15.76
C VAL A 161 -9.79 0.68 14.82
N ILE A 162 -9.96 1.46 13.76
CA ILE A 162 -8.88 1.86 12.82
C ILE A 162 -8.55 3.36 12.95
N GLU A 163 -9.41 4.12 13.58
CA GLU A 163 -9.24 5.54 13.84
C GLU A 163 -8.23 5.81 14.96
N GLY A 164 -7.73 7.04 15.05
CA GLY A 164 -6.82 7.49 16.09
C GLY A 164 -6.67 9.00 16.08
N LYS A 165 -6.16 9.55 17.19
CA LYS A 165 -5.98 11.00 17.38
C LYS A 165 -4.76 11.55 16.66
N SER A 166 -3.76 10.69 16.40
CA SER A 166 -2.53 11.04 15.71
C SER A 166 -2.24 10.06 14.58
N SER A 167 -1.32 10.40 13.69
CA SER A 167 -0.85 9.49 12.63
C SER A 167 -0.16 8.25 13.20
N ALA A 168 0.52 8.38 14.35
CA ALA A 168 1.10 7.25 15.09
C ALA A 168 0.04 6.26 15.55
N GLU A 169 -1.01 6.76 16.19
CA GLU A 169 -2.10 5.92 16.70
C GLU A 169 -2.85 5.24 15.56
N ARG A 170 -3.17 5.99 14.50
CA ARG A 170 -3.81 5.46 13.29
C ARG A 170 -2.97 4.37 12.63
N TYR A 171 -1.65 4.58 12.49
CA TYR A 171 -0.75 3.59 11.90
C TYR A 171 -0.76 2.27 12.69
N ARG A 172 -0.73 2.33 14.03
CA ARG A 172 -0.81 1.15 14.90
C ARG A 172 -2.16 0.43 14.77
N ASN A 173 -3.27 1.18 14.77
CA ASN A 173 -4.62 0.63 14.70
C ASN A 173 -4.91 -0.02 13.34
N VAL A 174 -4.55 0.65 12.24
CA VAL A 174 -4.61 0.09 10.89
C VAL A 174 -3.75 -1.16 10.80
N GLY A 175 -2.53 -1.14 11.36
CA GLY A 175 -1.64 -2.28 11.40
C GLY A 175 -2.23 -3.47 12.16
N ALA A 176 -2.88 -3.24 13.29
CA ALA A 176 -3.56 -4.29 14.03
C ALA A 176 -4.70 -4.93 13.21
N ALA A 177 -5.51 -4.11 12.53
CA ALA A 177 -6.58 -4.60 11.66
C ALA A 177 -6.02 -5.41 10.47
N LEU A 178 -4.96 -4.91 9.80
CA LEU A 178 -4.30 -5.61 8.69
C LEU A 178 -3.71 -6.96 9.10
N ARG A 179 -3.14 -7.06 10.33
CA ARG A 179 -2.68 -8.34 10.87
C ARG A 179 -3.80 -9.35 10.94
N LEU A 180 -4.96 -8.96 11.46
CA LEU A 180 -6.11 -9.83 11.55
C LEU A 180 -6.63 -10.28 10.18
N VAL A 181 -6.68 -9.37 9.21
CA VAL A 181 -7.02 -9.69 7.82
C VAL A 181 -6.04 -10.70 7.23
N ASN A 182 -4.74 -10.53 7.48
CA ASN A 182 -3.71 -11.45 7.02
C ASN A 182 -3.85 -12.86 7.67
N GLU A 183 -4.03 -12.92 8.99
CA GLU A 183 -4.19 -14.18 9.73
C GLU A 183 -5.42 -14.96 9.26
N VAL A 184 -6.56 -14.29 9.08
CA VAL A 184 -7.79 -14.93 8.58
C VAL A 184 -7.65 -15.31 7.10
N GLY A 185 -7.06 -14.45 6.28
CA GLY A 185 -6.80 -14.72 4.87
C GLY A 185 -5.95 -15.97 4.66
N HIS A 186 -4.91 -16.15 5.49
CA HIS A 186 -4.10 -17.36 5.50
C HIS A 186 -4.89 -18.61 5.94
N ALA A 187 -5.63 -18.51 7.05
CA ALA A 187 -6.41 -19.62 7.58
C ALA A 187 -7.48 -20.13 6.60
N GLN A 188 -8.02 -19.23 5.77
CA GLN A 188 -9.06 -19.55 4.78
C GLN A 188 -8.54 -19.71 3.36
N ASN A 189 -7.23 -19.64 3.15
CA ASN A 189 -6.58 -19.72 1.82
C ASN A 189 -7.11 -18.68 0.79
N ILE A 190 -7.56 -17.51 1.28
CA ILE A 190 -8.12 -16.44 0.46
C ILE A 190 -7.02 -15.65 -0.26
N SER A 191 -5.86 -15.47 0.38
CA SER A 191 -4.76 -14.62 -0.11
C SER A 191 -3.65 -15.38 -0.86
N GLY A 192 -3.80 -16.68 -1.10
CA GLY A 192 -2.73 -17.52 -1.68
C GLY A 192 -1.57 -17.75 -0.69
N ASN A 193 -1.14 -19.01 -0.58
CA ASN A 193 -0.27 -19.51 0.53
C ASN A 193 1.16 -18.98 0.56
N THR A 194 1.60 -18.11 -0.37
CA THR A 194 3.03 -17.88 -0.57
C THR A 194 3.51 -16.43 -0.32
N MET A 195 2.60 -15.47 -0.11
CA MET A 195 2.99 -14.05 -0.15
C MET A 195 2.86 -13.28 1.17
N GLY A 196 2.42 -13.87 2.28
CA GLY A 196 2.30 -13.15 3.55
C GLY A 196 1.53 -11.84 3.42
N MET A 197 2.09 -10.76 3.95
CA MET A 197 1.49 -9.42 3.87
C MET A 197 1.35 -8.87 2.44
N LEU A 198 2.20 -9.26 1.50
CA LEU A 198 2.07 -8.85 0.10
C LEU A 198 0.82 -9.46 -0.54
N GLY A 199 0.46 -10.70 -0.19
CA GLY A 199 -0.80 -11.32 -0.60
C GLY A 199 -2.02 -10.57 -0.07
N THR A 200 -1.98 -10.14 1.20
CA THR A 200 -3.01 -9.30 1.79
C THR A 200 -3.13 -7.95 1.06
N ASN A 201 -2.01 -7.33 0.69
CA ASN A 201 -2.03 -6.09 -0.09
C ASN A 201 -2.65 -6.30 -1.49
N LEU A 202 -2.34 -7.41 -2.15
CA LEU A 202 -2.94 -7.75 -3.43
C LEU A 202 -4.46 -7.95 -3.30
N LEU A 203 -4.91 -8.69 -2.28
CA LEU A 203 -6.33 -8.85 -1.97
C LEU A 203 -7.02 -7.50 -1.78
N LEU A 204 -6.48 -6.64 -0.90
CA LEU A 204 -7.06 -5.33 -0.63
C LEU A 204 -7.05 -4.41 -1.87
N ALA A 205 -6.02 -4.51 -2.71
CA ALA A 205 -5.99 -3.78 -3.97
C ALA A 205 -7.08 -4.25 -4.96
N CYS A 206 -7.37 -5.56 -4.99
CA CYS A 206 -8.49 -6.13 -5.75
C CYS A 206 -9.83 -5.64 -5.19
N VAL A 207 -10.02 -5.67 -3.86
CA VAL A 207 -11.22 -5.13 -3.19
C VAL A 207 -11.43 -3.66 -3.57
N HIS A 208 -10.38 -2.85 -3.45
CA HIS A 208 -10.44 -1.43 -3.83
C HIS A 208 -10.81 -1.24 -5.31
N ALA A 209 -10.19 -2.01 -6.21
CA ALA A 209 -10.47 -1.92 -7.64
C ALA A 209 -11.92 -2.31 -7.97
N VAL A 210 -12.44 -3.40 -7.40
CA VAL A 210 -13.85 -3.83 -7.57
C VAL A 210 -14.80 -2.75 -7.06
N TYR A 211 -14.52 -2.17 -5.88
CA TYR A 211 -15.31 -1.07 -5.35
C TYR A 211 -15.33 0.14 -6.28
N MET A 212 -14.17 0.55 -6.78
CA MET A 212 -14.04 1.66 -7.70
C MET A 212 -14.83 1.39 -8.99
N TYR A 213 -14.76 0.18 -9.54
CA TYR A 213 -15.56 -0.22 -10.70
C TYR A 213 -17.06 -0.08 -10.43
N THR A 214 -17.53 -0.57 -9.28
CA THR A 214 -18.94 -0.51 -8.91
C THR A 214 -19.42 0.93 -8.78
N VAL A 215 -18.65 1.78 -8.08
CA VAL A 215 -18.99 3.20 -7.90
C VAL A 215 -18.99 3.96 -9.22
N PHE A 216 -18.00 3.72 -10.09
CA PHE A 216 -17.93 4.38 -11.39
C PHE A 216 -19.08 3.94 -12.32
N ARG A 217 -19.39 2.64 -12.38
CA ARG A 217 -20.51 2.13 -13.17
C ARG A 217 -21.87 2.71 -12.75
N LEU A 218 -22.05 2.97 -11.46
CA LEU A 218 -23.29 3.56 -10.94
C LEU A 218 -23.39 5.08 -11.15
N LYS A 219 -22.26 5.79 -11.23
CA LYS A 219 -22.21 7.25 -11.25
C LYS A 219 -21.88 7.86 -12.61
N LEU A 220 -21.30 7.09 -13.52
CA LEU A 220 -20.85 7.59 -14.81
C LEU A 220 -21.70 7.06 -15.96
N SER A 221 -21.79 7.85 -17.05
CA SER A 221 -22.45 7.41 -18.28
C SER A 221 -21.70 6.25 -18.95
N ASP A 222 -22.40 5.51 -19.82
CA ASP A 222 -21.83 4.37 -20.57
C ASP A 222 -20.58 4.76 -21.40
N GLU A 223 -20.47 6.02 -21.82
CA GLU A 223 -19.31 6.54 -22.54
C GLU A 223 -18.07 6.60 -21.65
N PHE A 224 -18.21 7.02 -20.38
CA PHE A 224 -17.14 7.03 -19.42
C PHE A 224 -16.74 5.62 -18.96
N ASN A 225 -17.67 4.69 -18.91
CA ASN A 225 -17.39 3.30 -18.56
C ASN A 225 -16.46 2.60 -19.58
N ARG A 226 -16.42 3.08 -20.83
CA ARG A 226 -15.49 2.57 -21.88
C ARG A 226 -14.05 3.03 -21.72
N ILE A 227 -13.79 4.05 -20.90
CA ILE A 227 -12.44 4.63 -20.68
C ILE A 227 -11.85 4.18 -19.35
N LEU A 228 -12.60 3.42 -18.53
CA LEU A 228 -12.07 2.87 -17.27
C LEU A 228 -10.94 1.87 -17.60
N PRO A 229 -9.79 1.98 -16.92
CA PRO A 229 -8.75 0.96 -17.04
C PRO A 229 -9.29 -0.40 -16.62
N GLU A 230 -8.77 -1.48 -17.16
CA GLU A 230 -9.11 -2.83 -16.70
C GLU A 230 -8.70 -3.04 -15.24
N LEU A 231 -9.33 -3.99 -14.55
CA LEU A 231 -9.07 -4.24 -13.13
C LEU A 231 -7.57 -4.51 -12.85
N PRO A 232 -6.86 -5.36 -13.62
CA PRO A 232 -5.43 -5.56 -13.42
C PRO A 232 -4.63 -4.26 -13.47
N GLU A 233 -4.95 -3.37 -14.41
CA GLU A 233 -4.26 -2.09 -14.54
C GLU A 233 -4.53 -1.16 -13.33
N LEU A 234 -5.74 -1.17 -12.77
CA LEU A 234 -6.05 -0.40 -11.55
C LEU A 234 -5.26 -0.96 -10.35
N VAL A 235 -5.23 -2.27 -10.20
CA VAL A 235 -4.48 -2.95 -9.13
C VAL A 235 -2.98 -2.63 -9.22
N GLU A 236 -2.39 -2.75 -10.42
CA GLU A 236 -0.98 -2.37 -10.65
C GLU A 236 -0.69 -0.91 -10.29
N ARG A 237 -1.63 -0.01 -10.62
CA ARG A 237 -1.47 1.43 -10.34
C ARG A 237 -1.46 1.73 -8.84
N VAL A 238 -2.41 1.18 -8.07
CA VAL A 238 -2.50 1.47 -6.63
C VAL A 238 -1.39 0.82 -5.85
N LEU A 239 -0.90 -0.34 -6.29
CA LEU A 239 0.27 -1.02 -5.73
C LEU A 239 1.61 -0.39 -6.16
N GLY A 240 1.60 0.48 -7.18
CA GLY A 240 2.81 1.14 -7.68
C GLY A 240 3.77 0.17 -8.39
N VAL A 241 3.24 -0.90 -9.00
CA VAL A 241 4.05 -1.94 -9.68
C VAL A 241 4.03 -1.83 -11.21
N ARG A 242 3.30 -0.85 -11.73
CA ARG A 242 3.25 -0.61 -13.18
C ARG A 242 4.64 -0.26 -13.73
N GLY A 243 5.04 -0.92 -14.81
CA GLY A 243 6.33 -0.70 -15.47
C GLY A 243 7.47 -1.58 -14.93
N LEU A 244 7.25 -2.37 -13.87
CA LEU A 244 8.17 -3.43 -13.50
C LEU A 244 7.98 -4.61 -14.48
N GLU A 245 9.03 -5.02 -15.17
CA GLU A 245 8.98 -6.12 -16.12
C GLU A 245 9.39 -7.41 -15.43
N VAL A 246 8.52 -8.41 -15.47
CA VAL A 246 8.83 -9.76 -15.02
C VAL A 246 9.73 -10.37 -16.07
N VAL A 247 11.01 -10.59 -15.76
CA VAL A 247 11.91 -11.33 -16.61
C VAL A 247 11.39 -12.76 -16.69
N ALA A 248 10.93 -13.16 -17.87
CA ALA A 248 10.51 -14.53 -18.10
C ALA A 248 11.70 -15.43 -17.80
N SER A 249 11.60 -16.22 -16.74
CA SER A 249 12.57 -17.29 -16.46
C SER A 249 12.41 -18.31 -17.60
N GLY A 250 13.41 -18.37 -18.48
CA GLY A 250 13.51 -19.33 -19.58
C GLY A 250 13.68 -20.77 -19.09
#